data_bfb8bda9c31cc7a3a96399cca70b86c9
#
_entry.id   bfb8bda9c31cc7a3a96399cca70b86c9
#
_cell.length_a   1.000
_cell.length_b   1.000
_cell.length_c   1.000
_cell.angle_alpha   90.00
_cell.angle_beta   90.00
_cell.angle_gamma   90.00
#
_symmetry.space_group_name_H-M   'P 1'
#
loop_
_entity.id
_entity.type
_entity.pdbx_description
1 polymer ?
#
loop_
_entity_poly.entity_id
_entity_poly.type
_entity_poly.pdbx_seq_one_letter_code
_entity_poly.pdbx_strand_id
1 'polypeptide(L)'
;MSQEAYNEYADTIKEGGILFVDPDMVPERKEIPNVKVYEIPATRIAEELGKKIVANVVMLGAFTAITNLVDPESMRQSILRNIPKGTEKLNLMAFERGLEYGKAIAKM
;
A
#
# COMPACT_ATOMS: atom_id res chain seq x y z
N MET A 1 1.12 -5.16 -5.47
CA MET A 1 2.07 -6.10 -6.12
C MET A 1 1.34 -7.38 -6.51
N SER A 2 1.47 -7.79 -7.75
CA SER A 2 0.88 -9.04 -8.24
C SER A 2 1.75 -10.24 -7.86
N GLN A 3 1.18 -11.45 -7.93
CA GLN A 3 1.93 -12.67 -7.65
C GLN A 3 3.11 -12.84 -8.62
N GLU A 4 2.92 -12.51 -9.90
CA GLU A 4 3.98 -12.60 -10.90
C GLU A 4 5.15 -11.67 -10.56
N ALA A 5 4.86 -10.42 -10.23
CA ALA A 5 5.89 -9.46 -9.86
C ALA A 5 6.60 -9.91 -8.58
N TYR A 6 5.86 -10.44 -7.61
CA TYR A 6 6.45 -10.96 -6.38
C TYR A 6 7.42 -12.10 -6.69
N ASN A 7 7.00 -13.08 -7.51
CA ASN A 7 7.83 -14.23 -7.85
C ASN A 7 9.11 -13.81 -8.58
N GLU A 8 9.02 -12.76 -9.41
CA GLU A 8 10.16 -12.27 -10.17
C GLU A 8 11.17 -11.49 -9.31
N TYR A 9 10.68 -10.66 -8.38
CA TYR A 9 11.53 -9.70 -7.66
C TYR A 9 11.82 -10.03 -6.20
N ALA A 10 11.10 -10.97 -5.60
CA ALA A 10 11.27 -11.27 -4.18
C ALA A 10 12.71 -11.60 -3.80
N ASP A 11 13.41 -12.35 -4.63
CA ASP A 11 14.78 -12.78 -4.37
C ASP A 11 15.81 -11.65 -4.53
N THR A 12 15.41 -10.50 -5.09
CA THR A 12 16.29 -9.36 -5.29
C THR A 12 16.23 -8.35 -4.16
N ILE A 13 15.33 -8.54 -3.18
CA ILE A 13 15.19 -7.63 -2.05
C ILE A 13 16.39 -7.77 -1.13
N LYS A 14 17.02 -6.63 -0.84
CA LYS A 14 18.20 -6.60 0.04
C LYS A 14 17.82 -6.94 1.48
N GLU A 15 18.74 -7.59 2.17
CA GLU A 15 18.62 -7.84 3.60
C GLU A 15 18.36 -6.54 4.35
N GLY A 16 17.39 -6.57 5.26
CA GLY A 16 16.98 -5.38 6.00
C GLY A 16 15.95 -4.51 5.28
N GLY A 17 15.53 -4.92 4.08
CA GLY A 17 14.52 -4.20 3.31
C GLY A 17 13.11 -4.37 3.87
N ILE A 18 12.18 -3.60 3.29
CA ILE A 18 10.77 -3.66 3.64
C ILE A 18 9.98 -4.01 2.38
N LEU A 19 9.08 -4.98 2.51
CA LEU A 19 8.23 -5.41 1.42
C LEU A 19 6.77 -5.18 1.78
N PHE A 20 6.03 -4.53 0.88
CA PHE A 20 4.58 -4.32 1.02
C PHE A 20 3.86 -5.21 0.02
N VAL A 21 2.96 -6.06 0.51
CA VAL A 21 2.20 -6.96 -0.35
C VAL A 21 0.71 -6.89 -0.05
N ASP A 22 -0.10 -7.04 -1.09
CA ASP A 22 -1.53 -7.24 -0.95
C ASP A 22 -1.77 -8.75 -0.93
N PRO A 23 -2.27 -9.32 0.18
CA PRO A 23 -2.43 -10.78 0.29
C PRO A 23 -3.40 -11.37 -0.72
N ASP A 24 -4.33 -10.57 -1.26
CA ASP A 24 -5.26 -11.05 -2.30
C ASP A 24 -4.59 -11.13 -3.67
N MET A 25 -3.58 -10.27 -3.91
CA MET A 25 -2.84 -10.24 -5.17
C MET A 25 -1.58 -11.12 -5.13
N VAL A 26 -1.09 -11.44 -3.94
CA VAL A 26 0.10 -12.27 -3.74
C VAL A 26 -0.23 -13.34 -2.70
N PRO A 27 -1.02 -14.38 -3.11
CA PRO A 27 -1.43 -15.42 -2.16
C PRO A 27 -0.30 -16.36 -1.71
N GLU A 28 0.75 -16.47 -2.51
CA GLU A 28 1.90 -17.31 -2.19
C GLU A 28 3.14 -16.44 -2.00
N ARG A 29 3.81 -16.61 -0.86
CA ARG A 29 5.01 -15.85 -0.55
C ARG A 29 6.14 -16.77 -0.10
N LYS A 30 7.35 -16.43 -0.52
CA LYS A 30 8.56 -17.07 -0.01
C LYS A 30 8.94 -16.35 1.29
N GLU A 31 9.50 -17.11 2.22
CA GLU A 31 10.09 -16.51 3.39
C GLU A 31 11.42 -15.88 2.98
N ILE A 32 11.58 -14.57 3.24
CA ILE A 32 12.80 -13.84 2.89
C ILE A 32 13.49 -13.45 4.21
N PRO A 33 14.69 -13.97 4.50
CA PRO A 33 15.40 -13.64 5.73
C PRO A 33 15.70 -12.13 5.84
N ASN A 34 15.50 -11.60 7.05
CA ASN A 34 15.83 -10.21 7.38
C ASN A 34 15.11 -9.14 6.55
N VAL A 35 13.99 -9.50 5.91
CA VAL A 35 13.11 -8.57 5.22
C VAL A 35 11.81 -8.49 5.99
N LYS A 36 11.39 -7.28 6.35
CA LYS A 36 10.13 -7.06 7.03
C LYS A 36 9.01 -6.99 6.00
N VAL A 37 8.00 -7.84 6.15
CA VAL A 37 6.88 -7.90 5.21
C VAL A 37 5.62 -7.36 5.88
N TYR A 38 4.98 -6.40 5.23
CA TYR A 38 3.69 -5.87 5.66
C TYR A 38 2.62 -6.31 4.68
N GLU A 39 1.59 -6.96 5.19
CA GLU A 39 0.44 -7.37 4.40
C GLU A 39 -0.63 -6.29 4.47
N ILE A 40 -0.93 -5.66 3.34
CA ILE A 40 -1.92 -4.59 3.25
C ILE A 40 -3.04 -5.06 2.33
N PRO A 41 -4.26 -5.29 2.84
CA PRO A 41 -5.37 -5.74 2.00
C PRO A 41 -5.96 -4.60 1.18
N ALA A 42 -5.12 -4.00 0.34
CA ALA A 42 -5.47 -2.80 -0.42
C ALA A 42 -6.64 -3.02 -1.37
N THR A 43 -6.68 -4.18 -2.04
CA THR A 43 -7.78 -4.51 -2.95
C THR A 43 -9.10 -4.61 -2.22
N ARG A 44 -9.13 -5.27 -1.04
CA ARG A 44 -10.35 -5.39 -0.24
C ARG A 44 -10.83 -4.03 0.24
N ILE A 45 -9.92 -3.20 0.72
CA ILE A 45 -10.27 -1.86 1.19
C ILE A 45 -10.84 -1.03 0.04
N ALA A 46 -10.22 -1.13 -1.14
CA ALA A 46 -10.70 -0.42 -2.33
C ALA A 46 -12.09 -0.89 -2.74
N GLU A 47 -12.36 -2.21 -2.66
CA GLU A 47 -13.68 -2.75 -2.95
C GLU A 47 -14.74 -2.24 -1.97
N GLU A 48 -14.40 -2.11 -0.69
CA GLU A 48 -15.29 -1.54 0.31
C GLU A 48 -15.66 -0.10 -0.02
N LEU A 49 -14.73 0.64 -0.65
CA LEU A 49 -14.97 2.01 -1.11
C LEU A 49 -15.71 2.06 -2.44
N GLY A 50 -15.95 0.89 -3.05
CA GLY A 50 -16.72 0.77 -4.28
C GLY A 50 -15.94 0.73 -5.57
N LYS A 51 -14.61 0.87 -5.54
CA LYS A 51 -13.80 0.85 -6.77
C LYS A 51 -12.41 0.27 -6.54
N LYS A 52 -12.13 -0.88 -7.14
CA LYS A 52 -10.83 -1.54 -7.07
C LYS A 52 -9.67 -0.68 -7.57
N ILE A 53 -9.94 0.25 -8.48
CA ILE A 53 -8.90 1.05 -9.11
C ILE A 53 -8.10 1.89 -8.11
N VAL A 54 -8.66 2.18 -6.93
CA VAL A 54 -7.96 2.97 -5.92
C VAL A 54 -7.10 2.14 -4.97
N ALA A 55 -6.95 0.84 -5.22
CA ALA A 55 -6.11 -0.03 -4.39
C ALA A 55 -4.67 0.50 -4.26
N ASN A 56 -4.11 1.06 -5.34
CA ASN A 56 -2.78 1.65 -5.32
C ASN A 56 -2.68 2.80 -4.32
N VAL A 57 -3.73 3.60 -4.22
CA VAL A 57 -3.77 4.74 -3.30
C VAL A 57 -3.89 4.27 -1.86
N VAL A 58 -4.65 3.19 -1.60
CA VAL A 58 -4.71 2.55 -0.28
C VAL A 58 -3.32 2.08 0.14
N MET A 59 -2.61 1.39 -0.77
CA MET A 59 -1.26 0.90 -0.51
C MET A 59 -0.30 2.06 -0.21
N LEU A 60 -0.43 3.15 -0.95
CA LEU A 60 0.38 4.36 -0.75
C LEU A 60 0.15 4.97 0.63
N GLY A 61 -1.10 4.98 1.11
CA GLY A 61 -1.42 5.44 2.46
C GLY A 61 -0.73 4.59 3.52
N ALA A 62 -0.80 3.27 3.39
CA ALA A 62 -0.14 2.35 4.31
C ALA A 62 1.38 2.54 4.30
N PHE A 63 1.96 2.66 3.12
CA PHE A 63 3.39 2.93 2.95
C PHE A 63 3.79 4.21 3.69
N THR A 64 3.03 5.28 3.51
CA THR A 64 3.30 6.58 4.14
C THR A 64 3.29 6.46 5.67
N ALA A 65 2.30 5.75 6.23
CA ALA A 65 2.17 5.58 7.67
C ALA A 65 3.31 4.73 8.26
N ILE A 66 3.71 3.68 7.57
CA ILE A 66 4.69 2.72 8.08
C ILE A 66 6.11 3.23 7.97
N THR A 67 6.46 3.84 6.83
CA THR A 67 7.84 4.27 6.58
C THR A 67 8.19 5.64 7.14
N ASN A 68 7.21 6.54 7.26
CA ASN A 68 7.41 7.93 7.67
C ASN A 68 8.44 8.68 6.80
N LEU A 69 8.65 8.23 5.57
CA LEU A 69 9.61 8.87 4.66
C LEU A 69 9.07 10.14 4.02
N VAL A 70 7.74 10.26 3.95
CA VAL A 70 7.07 11.40 3.34
C VAL A 70 6.00 11.89 4.30
N ASP A 71 5.85 13.21 4.40
CA ASP A 71 4.79 13.82 5.19
C ASP A 71 3.42 13.48 4.58
N PRO A 72 2.43 13.00 5.39
CA PRO A 72 1.10 12.65 4.88
C PRO A 72 0.41 13.79 4.13
N GLU A 73 0.54 15.03 4.61
CA GLU A 73 -0.08 16.17 3.93
C GLU A 73 0.52 16.43 2.56
N SER A 74 1.85 16.33 2.46
CA SER A 74 2.53 16.46 1.18
C SER A 74 2.09 15.38 0.20
N MET A 75 1.88 14.15 0.69
CA MET A 75 1.41 13.05 -0.13
C MET A 75 -0.03 13.30 -0.61
N ARG A 76 -0.91 13.82 0.26
CA ARG A 76 -2.28 14.18 -0.11
C ARG A 76 -2.29 15.19 -1.24
N GLN A 77 -1.46 16.23 -1.13
CA GLN A 77 -1.37 17.26 -2.16
C GLN A 77 -0.87 16.69 -3.50
N SER A 78 0.11 15.79 -3.43
CA SER A 78 0.61 15.12 -4.62
C SER A 78 -0.47 14.26 -5.30
N ILE A 79 -1.25 13.52 -4.52
CA ILE A 79 -2.36 12.71 -5.03
C ILE A 79 -3.37 13.60 -5.74
N LEU A 80 -3.78 14.70 -5.11
CA LEU A 80 -4.77 15.63 -5.68
C LEU A 80 -4.33 16.23 -7.01
N ARG A 81 -3.01 16.44 -7.18
CA ARG A 81 -2.49 17.00 -8.45
C ARG A 81 -2.43 15.98 -9.58
N ASN A 82 -2.45 14.69 -9.26
CA ASN A 82 -2.18 13.63 -10.24
C ASN A 82 -3.38 12.74 -10.55
N ILE A 83 -4.57 13.08 -10.06
CA ILE A 83 -5.79 12.29 -10.29
C ILE A 83 -6.77 13.05 -11.18
N PRO A 84 -7.66 12.32 -11.88
CA PRO A 84 -8.70 12.98 -12.69
C PRO A 84 -9.67 13.79 -11.83
N LYS A 85 -10.18 14.87 -12.39
CA LYS A 85 -11.22 15.66 -11.73
C LYS A 85 -12.45 14.81 -11.45
N GLY A 86 -13.05 15.01 -10.28
CA GLY A 86 -14.23 14.25 -9.85
C GLY A 86 -13.89 13.00 -9.04
N THR A 87 -12.61 12.64 -8.93
CA THR A 87 -12.19 11.47 -8.16
C THR A 87 -11.49 11.83 -6.86
N GLU A 88 -11.41 13.11 -6.52
CA GLU A 88 -10.66 13.61 -5.36
C GLU A 88 -11.13 12.97 -4.06
N LYS A 89 -12.45 12.96 -3.82
CA LYS A 89 -13.02 12.40 -2.60
C LYS A 89 -12.69 10.91 -2.45
N LEU A 90 -12.87 10.14 -3.51
CA LEU A 90 -12.60 8.70 -3.51
C LEU A 90 -11.13 8.41 -3.22
N ASN A 91 -10.23 9.13 -3.90
CA ASN A 91 -8.79 8.92 -3.72
C ASN A 91 -8.33 9.34 -2.32
N LEU A 92 -8.85 10.44 -1.78
CA LEU A 92 -8.52 10.85 -0.42
C LEU A 92 -9.03 9.84 0.60
N MET A 93 -10.24 9.29 0.42
CA MET A 93 -10.76 8.24 1.29
C MET A 93 -9.88 7.01 1.24
N ALA A 94 -9.43 6.61 0.06
CA ALA A 94 -8.54 5.47 -0.11
C ALA A 94 -7.21 5.69 0.61
N PHE A 95 -6.63 6.86 0.46
CA PHE A 95 -5.39 7.23 1.13
C PHE A 95 -5.55 7.20 2.65
N GLU A 96 -6.63 7.80 3.19
CA GLU A 96 -6.87 7.84 4.63
C GLU A 96 -7.10 6.44 5.21
N ARG A 97 -7.83 5.56 4.50
CA ARG A 97 -8.03 4.18 4.93
C ARG A 97 -6.71 3.42 4.98
N GLY A 98 -5.87 3.60 3.98
CA GLY A 98 -4.53 3.00 3.95
C GLY A 98 -3.65 3.53 5.07
N LEU A 99 -3.70 4.84 5.30
CA LEU A 99 -2.93 5.50 6.36
C LEU A 99 -3.31 4.95 7.74
N GLU A 100 -4.62 4.84 8.01
CA GLU A 100 -5.12 4.28 9.28
C GLU A 100 -4.69 2.83 9.47
N TYR A 101 -4.82 2.03 8.42
CA TYR A 101 -4.42 0.62 8.47
C TYR A 101 -2.92 0.49 8.74
N GLY A 102 -2.10 1.28 8.05
CA GLY A 102 -0.66 1.29 8.23
C GLY A 102 -0.25 1.68 9.64
N LYS A 103 -0.91 2.70 10.22
CA LYS A 103 -0.66 3.10 11.60
C LYS A 103 -1.01 1.98 12.59
N ALA A 104 -2.11 1.28 12.34
CA ALA A 104 -2.55 0.20 13.22
C ALA A 104 -1.55 -0.95 13.23
N ILE A 105 -1.09 -1.41 12.07
CA ILE A 105 -0.16 -2.54 12.00
C ILE A 105 1.26 -2.16 12.40
N ALA A 106 1.66 -0.91 12.26
CA ALA A 106 2.98 -0.44 12.66
C ALA A 106 3.17 -0.47 14.18
N LYS A 107 2.08 -0.47 14.94
CA LYS A 107 2.12 -0.53 16.40
C LYS A 107 2.14 -1.95 16.96
N MET A 108 1.96 -2.92 16.11
CA MET A 108 1.89 -4.34 16.51
C MET A 108 3.26 -4.97 16.71
#